data_1ce03c092f799816278aae38f30223a6
#
_entry.id   1ce03c092f799816278aae38f30223a6
#
_cell.length_a   1.000
_cell.length_b   1.000
_cell.length_c   1.000
_cell.angle_alpha   90.00
_cell.angle_beta   90.00
_cell.angle_gamma   90.00
#
_symmetry.space_group_name_H-M   'P 1'
#
loop_
_entity.id
_entity.type
_entity.pdbx_description
1 polymer ?
#
loop_
_entity_poly.entity_id
_entity_poly.type
_entity_poly.pdbx_seq_one_letter_code
_entity_poly.pdbx_strand_id
1 'polypeptide(L)'
;VIKHTPIRKIVIAIMETVENMTMLFLILACSGMFAKFMTVSGLAQALTNLVTGANLSPILFLFGAVIVFLILGCFLDAYSSIALTIPVFYPAAVALGIDPIQFDMVAILALHMGGLTPPVGLCVYSVKAVAPKEVDVMGIFKGAMPYLIVMIIVTLLFIFFPTLSTFIPDAMFT
;
A
#
# COMPACT_ATOMS: atom_id res chain seq x y z
N VAL A 1 2.57 -33.66 15.28
CA VAL A 1 1.19 -34.16 15.48
C VAL A 1 0.40 -33.77 14.24
N ILE A 2 0.21 -34.71 13.28
CA ILE A 2 -0.62 -34.49 12.09
C ILE A 2 -2.07 -34.50 12.54
N LYS A 3 -2.67 -33.33 12.64
CA LYS A 3 -4.08 -33.17 12.95
C LYS A 3 -4.89 -33.67 11.74
N HIS A 4 -5.62 -34.77 11.86
CA HIS A 4 -6.53 -35.26 10.82
C HIS A 4 -7.58 -34.18 10.51
N THR A 5 -7.33 -33.36 9.52
CA THR A 5 -8.31 -32.36 9.06
C THR A 5 -9.29 -33.07 8.12
N PRO A 6 -10.59 -33.07 8.39
CA PRO A 6 -11.56 -33.72 7.51
C PRO A 6 -11.56 -33.05 6.13
N ILE A 7 -11.66 -33.85 5.10
CA ILE A 7 -11.63 -33.45 3.68
C ILE A 7 -12.61 -32.28 3.42
N ARG A 8 -13.76 -32.28 4.07
CA ARG A 8 -14.75 -31.20 3.97
C ARG A 8 -14.18 -29.83 4.36
N LYS A 9 -13.31 -29.74 5.37
CA LYS A 9 -12.66 -28.48 5.75
C LYS A 9 -11.63 -28.01 4.73
N ILE A 10 -10.96 -28.97 4.08
CA ILE A 10 -10.02 -28.67 3.00
C ILE A 10 -10.77 -28.09 1.79
N VAL A 11 -11.88 -28.71 1.40
CA VAL A 11 -12.72 -28.22 0.30
C VAL A 11 -13.26 -26.82 0.59
N ILE A 12 -13.74 -26.56 1.80
CA ILE A 12 -14.21 -25.22 2.20
C ILE A 12 -13.08 -24.20 2.10
N ALA A 13 -11.89 -24.51 2.62
CA ALA A 13 -10.74 -23.61 2.53
C ALA A 13 -10.31 -23.33 1.07
N ILE A 14 -10.40 -24.33 0.18
CA ILE A 14 -10.13 -24.14 -1.25
C ILE A 14 -11.18 -23.21 -1.87
N MET A 15 -12.47 -23.41 -1.57
CA MET A 15 -13.54 -22.56 -2.08
C MET A 15 -13.39 -21.11 -1.63
N GLU A 16 -13.11 -20.86 -0.35
CA GLU A 16 -12.83 -19.54 0.19
C GLU A 16 -11.59 -18.90 -0.49
N THR A 17 -10.56 -19.69 -0.75
CA THR A 17 -9.37 -19.22 -1.48
C THR A 17 -9.71 -18.81 -2.91
N VAL A 18 -10.49 -19.62 -3.62
CA VAL A 18 -10.93 -19.31 -4.99
C VAL A 18 -11.77 -18.05 -5.03
N GLU A 19 -12.68 -17.86 -4.07
CA GLU A 19 -13.49 -16.64 -3.95
C GLU A 19 -12.62 -15.39 -3.75
N ASN A 20 -11.67 -15.45 -2.82
CA ASN A 20 -10.72 -14.37 -2.57
C ASN A 20 -9.83 -14.06 -3.80
N MET A 21 -9.33 -15.10 -4.48
CA MET A 21 -8.54 -14.93 -5.71
C MET A 21 -9.34 -14.30 -6.84
N THR A 22 -10.62 -14.71 -7.00
CA THR A 22 -11.52 -14.13 -8.00
C THR A 22 -11.73 -12.65 -7.76
N MET A 23 -11.91 -12.24 -6.51
CA MET A 23 -12.05 -10.84 -6.12
C MET A 23 -10.78 -10.04 -6.45
N LEU A 24 -9.58 -10.59 -6.14
CA LEU A 24 -8.31 -9.96 -6.47
C LEU A 24 -8.12 -9.79 -7.98
N PHE A 25 -8.42 -10.81 -8.79
CA PHE A 25 -8.34 -10.72 -10.24
C PHE A 25 -9.30 -9.70 -10.83
N LEU A 26 -10.52 -9.57 -10.26
CA LEU A 26 -11.48 -8.56 -10.68
C LEU A 26 -10.95 -7.16 -10.39
N ILE A 27 -10.39 -6.92 -9.21
CA ILE A 27 -9.77 -5.65 -8.84
C ILE A 27 -8.62 -5.32 -9.80
N LEU A 28 -7.75 -6.27 -10.10
CA LEU A 28 -6.63 -6.08 -11.04
C LEU A 28 -7.12 -5.74 -12.45
N ALA A 29 -8.15 -6.42 -12.96
CA ALA A 29 -8.72 -6.12 -14.27
C ALA A 29 -9.34 -4.71 -14.31
N CYS A 30 -10.14 -4.34 -13.31
CA CYS A 30 -10.73 -3.01 -13.20
C CYS A 30 -9.67 -1.91 -13.03
N SER A 31 -8.60 -2.18 -12.29
CA SER A 31 -7.49 -1.23 -12.09
C SER A 31 -6.75 -0.94 -13.40
N GLY A 32 -6.58 -1.93 -14.26
CA GLY A 32 -6.01 -1.75 -15.60
C GLY A 32 -6.86 -0.81 -16.48
N MET A 33 -8.19 -0.97 -16.43
CA MET A 33 -9.11 -0.05 -17.11
C MET A 33 -9.05 1.36 -16.51
N PHE A 34 -9.00 1.46 -15.19
CA PHE A 34 -8.87 2.73 -14.48
C PHE A 34 -7.55 3.45 -14.83
N ALA A 35 -6.43 2.73 -14.84
CA ALA A 35 -5.13 3.28 -15.23
C ALA A 35 -5.18 3.87 -16.65
N LYS A 36 -5.81 3.16 -17.59
CA LYS A 36 -5.99 3.65 -18.96
C LYS A 36 -6.88 4.88 -19.00
N PHE A 37 -7.98 4.89 -18.24
CA PHE A 37 -8.85 6.05 -18.09
C PHE A 37 -8.08 7.27 -17.54
N MET A 38 -7.27 7.10 -16.48
CA MET A 38 -6.45 8.17 -15.91
C MET A 38 -5.47 8.77 -16.93
N THR A 39 -4.87 7.91 -17.74
CA THR A 39 -3.94 8.35 -18.80
C THR A 39 -4.67 9.13 -19.89
N VAL A 40 -5.82 8.62 -20.39
CA VAL A 40 -6.58 9.25 -21.47
C VAL A 40 -7.29 10.54 -21.00
N SER A 41 -7.77 10.59 -19.76
CA SER A 41 -8.41 11.78 -19.19
C SER A 41 -7.42 12.93 -18.94
N GLY A 42 -6.12 12.67 -18.98
CA GLY A 42 -5.08 13.66 -18.70
C GLY A 42 -4.95 14.01 -17.22
N LEU A 43 -5.61 13.30 -16.31
CA LEU A 43 -5.56 13.61 -14.87
C LEU A 43 -4.15 13.41 -14.30
N ALA A 44 -3.48 12.31 -14.68
CA ALA A 44 -2.10 12.05 -14.29
C ALA A 44 -1.15 13.15 -14.82
N GLN A 45 -1.38 13.62 -16.07
CA GLN A 45 -0.62 14.72 -16.65
C GLN A 45 -0.90 16.05 -15.95
N ALA A 46 -2.16 16.32 -15.57
CA ALA A 46 -2.52 17.52 -14.83
C ALA A 46 -1.82 17.56 -13.46
N LEU A 47 -1.79 16.43 -12.73
CA LEU A 47 -1.03 16.32 -11.47
C LEU A 47 0.47 16.56 -11.70
N THR A 48 1.04 15.95 -12.72
CA THR A 48 2.46 16.12 -13.09
C THR A 48 2.77 17.59 -13.37
N ASN A 49 1.95 18.25 -14.18
CA ASN A 49 2.14 19.67 -14.53
C ASN A 49 2.00 20.58 -13.30
N LEU A 50 1.07 20.25 -12.39
CA LEU A 50 0.86 21.01 -11.17
C LEU A 50 2.07 20.90 -10.24
N VAL A 51 2.62 19.70 -10.07
CA VAL A 51 3.77 19.43 -9.21
C VAL A 51 5.05 20.04 -9.78
N THR A 52 5.29 19.89 -11.09
CA THR A 52 6.46 20.45 -11.77
C THR A 52 6.36 21.97 -11.90
N GLY A 53 5.18 22.50 -12.20
CA GLY A 53 4.93 23.95 -12.29
C GLY A 53 5.06 24.66 -10.95
N ALA A 54 4.77 23.98 -9.85
CA ALA A 54 4.98 24.50 -8.49
C ALA A 54 6.45 24.36 -8.01
N ASN A 55 7.35 23.80 -8.81
CA ASN A 55 8.74 23.52 -8.46
C ASN A 55 8.87 22.76 -7.12
N LEU A 56 7.96 21.79 -6.89
CA LEU A 56 7.98 20.99 -5.67
C LEU A 56 9.26 20.15 -5.60
N SER A 57 9.91 20.16 -4.44
CA SER A 57 11.06 19.27 -4.26
C SER A 57 10.60 17.80 -4.21
N PRO A 58 11.43 16.85 -4.70
CA PRO A 58 11.11 15.42 -4.64
C PRO A 58 10.72 14.95 -3.25
N ILE A 59 11.43 15.42 -2.24
CA ILE A 59 11.17 15.07 -0.83
C ILE A 59 9.79 15.55 -0.40
N LEU A 60 9.41 16.80 -0.73
CA LEU A 60 8.10 17.35 -0.36
C LEU A 60 6.95 16.60 -1.06
N PHE A 61 7.17 16.19 -2.32
CA PHE A 61 6.23 15.36 -3.05
C PHE A 61 6.04 14.00 -2.38
N LEU A 62 7.13 13.32 -1.97
CA LEU A 62 7.05 12.04 -1.26
C LEU A 62 6.30 12.16 0.06
N PHE A 63 6.52 13.22 0.85
CA PHE A 63 5.76 13.47 2.08
C PHE A 63 4.27 13.67 1.79
N GLY A 64 3.93 14.44 0.76
CA GLY A 64 2.53 14.63 0.32
C GLY A 64 1.89 13.31 -0.10
N ALA A 65 2.60 12.51 -0.88
CA ALA A 65 2.16 11.18 -1.30
C ALA A 65 1.94 10.25 -0.09
N VAL A 66 2.86 10.22 0.88
CA VAL A 66 2.71 9.43 2.11
C VAL A 66 1.44 9.78 2.86
N ILE A 67 1.11 11.07 3.00
CA ILE A 67 -0.12 11.50 3.68
C ILE A 67 -1.36 10.99 2.94
N VAL A 68 -1.39 11.13 1.61
CA VAL A 68 -2.52 10.65 0.79
C VAL A 68 -2.65 9.13 0.88
N PHE A 69 -1.54 8.39 0.76
CA PHE A 69 -1.54 6.93 0.83
C PHE A 69 -1.92 6.41 2.21
N LEU A 70 -1.48 7.08 3.27
CA LEU A 70 -1.86 6.76 4.63
C LEU A 70 -3.37 6.92 4.84
N ILE A 71 -3.96 8.01 4.35
CA ILE A 71 -5.41 8.24 4.43
C ILE A 71 -6.15 7.17 3.63
N LEU A 72 -5.75 6.90 2.39
CA LEU A 72 -6.39 5.89 1.56
C LEU A 72 -6.26 4.49 2.17
N GLY A 73 -5.08 4.13 2.69
CA GLY A 73 -4.85 2.85 3.37
C GLY A 73 -5.65 2.67 4.66
N CYS A 74 -6.12 3.76 5.30
CA CYS A 74 -7.05 3.67 6.42
C CYS A 74 -8.43 3.13 6.01
N PHE A 75 -8.90 3.46 4.78
CA PHE A 75 -10.26 3.19 4.33
C PHE A 75 -10.35 2.05 3.31
N LEU A 76 -9.30 1.85 2.54
CA LEU A 76 -9.22 0.87 1.46
C LEU A 76 -8.19 -0.21 1.79
N ASP A 77 -8.36 -1.38 1.20
CA ASP A 77 -7.33 -2.41 1.23
C ASP A 77 -6.10 -1.99 0.41
N ALA A 78 -4.96 -2.61 0.69
CA ALA A 78 -3.68 -2.25 0.06
C ALA A 78 -3.70 -2.42 -1.47
N TYR A 79 -4.32 -3.49 -1.98
CA TYR A 79 -4.37 -3.75 -3.43
C TYR A 79 -5.20 -2.71 -4.18
N SER A 80 -6.39 -2.39 -3.68
CA SER A 80 -7.25 -1.36 -4.26
C SER A 80 -6.59 0.01 -4.22
N SER A 81 -5.93 0.32 -3.11
CA SER A 81 -5.22 1.60 -2.94
C SER A 81 -4.06 1.76 -3.91
N ILE A 82 -3.22 0.73 -4.08
CA ILE A 82 -2.13 0.71 -5.07
C ILE A 82 -2.70 0.89 -6.48
N ALA A 83 -3.74 0.11 -6.82
CA ALA A 83 -4.36 0.14 -8.13
C ALA A 83 -4.92 1.53 -8.52
N LEU A 84 -5.44 2.27 -7.53
CA LEU A 84 -5.97 3.62 -7.73
C LEU A 84 -4.88 4.70 -7.76
N THR A 85 -3.84 4.58 -6.93
CA THR A 85 -2.88 5.66 -6.70
C THR A 85 -1.69 5.64 -7.66
N ILE A 86 -1.14 4.47 -7.95
CA ILE A 86 0.06 4.34 -8.79
C ILE A 86 -0.13 5.00 -10.17
N PRO A 87 -1.23 4.76 -10.93
CA PRO A 87 -1.38 5.37 -12.25
C PRO A 87 -1.42 6.90 -12.23
N VAL A 88 -1.76 7.50 -11.09
CA VAL A 88 -1.88 8.95 -10.94
C VAL A 88 -0.57 9.57 -10.44
N PHE A 89 0.05 8.98 -9.41
CA PHE A 89 1.22 9.56 -8.74
C PHE A 89 2.55 9.19 -9.38
N TYR A 90 2.66 8.01 -9.98
CA TYR A 90 3.89 7.50 -10.57
C TYR A 90 4.47 8.41 -11.67
N PRO A 91 3.68 8.90 -12.68
CA PRO A 91 4.19 9.82 -13.68
C PRO A 91 4.76 11.11 -13.09
N ALA A 92 4.12 11.63 -12.03
CA ALA A 92 4.60 12.82 -11.33
C ALA A 92 5.90 12.56 -10.55
N ALA A 93 6.03 11.40 -9.91
CA ALA A 93 7.26 10.98 -9.23
C ALA A 93 8.45 10.90 -10.20
N VAL A 94 8.25 10.24 -11.34
CA VAL A 94 9.27 10.11 -12.40
C VAL A 94 9.66 11.47 -12.98
N ALA A 95 8.68 12.36 -13.21
CA ALA A 95 8.94 13.71 -13.71
C ALA A 95 9.75 14.57 -12.74
N LEU A 96 9.68 14.30 -11.43
CA LEU A 96 10.51 14.92 -10.40
C LEU A 96 11.88 14.26 -10.22
N GLY A 97 12.20 13.22 -11.00
CA GLY A 97 13.47 12.49 -10.92
C GLY A 97 13.54 11.53 -9.72
N ILE A 98 12.41 11.15 -9.14
CA ILE A 98 12.35 10.15 -8.06
C ILE A 98 12.52 8.77 -8.69
N ASP A 99 13.38 7.94 -8.11
CA ASP A 99 13.56 6.56 -8.56
C ASP A 99 12.25 5.76 -8.38
N PRO A 100 11.83 5.00 -9.41
CA PRO A 100 10.61 4.19 -9.36
C PRO A 100 10.55 3.24 -8.18
N ILE A 101 11.64 2.56 -7.86
CA ILE A 101 11.71 1.59 -6.75
C ILE A 101 11.58 2.31 -5.41
N GLN A 102 12.25 3.46 -5.27
CA GLN A 102 12.11 4.30 -4.08
C GLN A 102 10.65 4.72 -3.87
N PHE A 103 9.99 5.21 -4.92
CA PHE A 103 8.60 5.64 -4.86
C PHE A 103 7.67 4.49 -4.45
N ASP A 104 7.82 3.32 -5.08
CA ASP A 104 6.98 2.16 -4.80
C ASP A 104 7.18 1.65 -3.37
N MET A 105 8.41 1.62 -2.86
CA MET A 105 8.68 1.22 -1.47
C MET A 105 8.04 2.17 -0.47
N VAL A 106 8.12 3.49 -0.70
CA VAL A 106 7.47 4.50 0.15
C VAL A 106 5.96 4.37 0.07
N ALA A 107 5.39 4.17 -1.12
CA ALA A 107 3.95 4.02 -1.32
C ALA A 107 3.39 2.79 -0.59
N ILE A 108 4.03 1.62 -0.74
CA ILE A 108 3.62 0.38 -0.09
C ILE A 108 3.65 0.53 1.44
N LEU A 109 4.72 1.08 1.99
CA LEU A 109 4.84 1.29 3.44
C LEU A 109 3.76 2.25 3.96
N ALA A 110 3.52 3.36 3.25
CA ALA A 110 2.50 4.34 3.63
C ALA A 110 1.08 3.74 3.65
N LEU A 111 0.73 2.94 2.64
CA LEU A 111 -0.55 2.25 2.56
C LEU A 111 -0.73 1.23 3.69
N HIS A 112 0.31 0.46 4.01
CA HIS A 112 0.27 -0.50 5.11
C HIS A 112 0.18 0.19 6.48
N MET A 113 0.86 1.32 6.67
CA MET A 113 0.68 2.15 7.87
C MET A 113 -0.76 2.61 8.02
N GLY A 114 -1.42 3.00 6.92
CA GLY A 114 -2.85 3.35 6.91
C GLY A 114 -3.71 2.21 7.43
N GLY A 115 -3.48 0.97 6.99
CA GLY A 115 -4.21 -0.22 7.45
C GLY A 115 -4.04 -0.54 8.94
N LEU A 116 -3.00 -0.01 9.60
CA LEU A 116 -2.75 -0.13 11.04
C LEU A 116 -3.19 1.09 11.84
N THR A 117 -3.54 2.20 11.17
CA THR A 117 -3.82 3.50 11.81
C THR A 117 -5.32 3.68 12.05
N PRO A 118 -5.74 4.21 13.23
CA PRO A 118 -7.11 4.66 13.43
C PRO A 118 -7.50 5.76 12.42
N PRO A 119 -8.76 5.91 11.96
CA PRO A 119 -9.97 5.44 12.62
C PRO A 119 -10.48 4.07 12.20
N VAL A 120 -10.11 3.57 11.00
CA VAL A 120 -10.63 2.28 10.53
C VAL A 120 -9.61 1.17 10.80
N GLY A 121 -8.41 1.21 10.17
CA GLY A 121 -7.38 0.21 10.40
C GLY A 121 -7.82 -1.21 10.03
N LEU A 122 -8.05 -1.49 8.76
CA LEU A 122 -8.59 -2.76 8.28
C LEU A 122 -7.85 -4.00 8.80
N CYS A 123 -6.52 -3.90 8.93
CA CYS A 123 -5.71 -4.98 9.48
C CYS A 123 -6.05 -5.29 10.94
N VAL A 124 -6.36 -4.26 11.74
CA VAL A 124 -6.71 -4.40 13.15
C VAL A 124 -8.06 -5.11 13.31
N TYR A 125 -9.04 -4.79 12.46
CA TYR A 125 -10.33 -5.48 12.46
C TYR A 125 -10.22 -6.91 11.96
N SER A 126 -9.35 -7.19 11.00
CA SER A 126 -9.07 -8.57 10.57
C SER A 126 -8.49 -9.42 11.71
N VAL A 127 -7.59 -8.86 12.51
CA VAL A 127 -7.07 -9.52 13.72
C VAL A 127 -8.18 -9.70 14.75
N LYS A 128 -9.04 -8.68 14.96
CA LYS A 128 -10.16 -8.77 15.90
C LYS A 128 -11.14 -9.89 15.53
N ALA A 129 -11.37 -10.14 14.25
CA ALA A 129 -12.29 -11.19 13.79
C ALA A 129 -11.85 -12.60 14.22
N VAL A 130 -10.55 -12.84 14.40
CA VAL A 130 -10.00 -14.15 14.82
C VAL A 130 -9.51 -14.17 16.28
N ALA A 131 -9.42 -12.99 16.92
CA ALA A 131 -8.98 -12.86 18.30
C ALA A 131 -10.05 -13.36 19.30
N PRO A 132 -9.66 -13.83 20.49
CA PRO A 132 -10.59 -14.12 21.59
C PRO A 132 -11.48 -12.92 21.90
N LYS A 133 -12.71 -13.20 22.39
CA LYS A 133 -13.72 -12.15 22.66
C LYS A 133 -13.26 -11.11 23.68
N GLU A 134 -12.39 -11.51 24.58
CA GLU A 134 -11.83 -10.71 25.68
C GLU A 134 -10.84 -9.63 25.18
N VAL A 135 -10.29 -9.80 23.96
CA VAL A 135 -9.34 -8.83 23.39
C VAL A 135 -10.13 -7.67 22.78
N ASP A 136 -9.95 -6.49 23.35
CA ASP A 136 -10.55 -5.25 22.81
C ASP A 136 -9.80 -4.73 21.58
N VAL A 137 -10.53 -4.06 20.70
CA VAL A 137 -9.97 -3.44 19.48
C VAL A 137 -8.87 -2.42 19.84
N MET A 138 -9.08 -1.63 20.90
CA MET A 138 -8.09 -0.67 21.36
C MET A 138 -6.81 -1.35 21.87
N GLY A 139 -6.92 -2.54 22.44
CA GLY A 139 -5.77 -3.36 22.84
C GLY A 139 -4.93 -3.79 21.63
N ILE A 140 -5.58 -4.14 20.50
CA ILE A 140 -4.91 -4.51 19.26
C ILE A 140 -4.19 -3.29 18.67
N PHE A 141 -4.85 -2.12 18.63
CA PHE A 141 -4.21 -0.88 18.17
C PHE A 141 -2.97 -0.54 19.00
N LYS A 142 -3.06 -0.62 20.33
CA LYS A 142 -1.90 -0.39 21.22
C LYS A 142 -0.76 -1.38 20.96
N GLY A 143 -1.10 -2.64 20.70
CA GLY A 143 -0.11 -3.67 20.33
C GLY A 143 0.53 -3.42 18.96
N ALA A 144 -0.18 -2.78 18.03
CA ALA A 144 0.34 -2.42 16.70
C ALA A 144 1.23 -1.16 16.71
N MET A 145 1.10 -0.28 17.72
CA MET A 145 1.83 0.99 17.79
C MET A 145 3.35 0.88 17.64
N PRO A 146 4.06 -0.05 18.30
CA PRO A 146 5.51 -0.19 18.13
C PRO A 146 5.90 -0.48 16.67
N TYR A 147 5.13 -1.32 15.98
CA TYR A 147 5.34 -1.64 14.57
C TYR A 147 5.10 -0.43 13.67
N LEU A 148 4.06 0.35 13.94
CA LEU A 148 3.77 1.58 13.22
C LEU A 148 4.92 2.59 13.34
N ILE A 149 5.50 2.75 14.53
CA ILE A 149 6.67 3.62 14.75
C ILE A 149 7.86 3.14 13.92
N VAL A 150 8.13 1.84 13.90
CA VAL A 150 9.21 1.27 13.08
C VAL A 150 8.94 1.52 11.59
N MET A 151 7.72 1.33 11.12
CA MET A 151 7.35 1.60 9.72
C MET A 151 7.52 3.07 9.35
N ILE A 152 7.17 4.01 10.24
CA ILE A 152 7.41 5.45 10.03
C ILE A 152 8.92 5.71 9.88
N ILE A 153 9.74 5.16 10.77
CA ILE A 153 11.20 5.33 10.71
C ILE A 153 11.75 4.78 9.39
N VAL A 154 11.34 3.59 8.99
CA VAL A 154 11.80 2.96 7.74
C VAL A 154 11.33 3.77 6.52
N THR A 155 10.11 4.28 6.52
CA THR A 155 9.60 5.16 5.44
C THR A 155 10.43 6.43 5.34
N LEU A 156 10.76 7.07 6.45
CA LEU A 156 11.64 8.24 6.48
C LEU A 156 13.04 7.91 5.95
N LEU A 157 13.59 6.75 6.32
CA LEU A 157 14.88 6.30 5.79
C LEU A 157 14.84 6.16 4.26
N PHE A 158 13.79 5.57 3.68
CA PHE A 158 13.65 5.48 2.22
C PHE A 158 13.45 6.83 1.55
N ILE A 159 12.80 7.79 2.20
CA ILE A 159 12.65 9.16 1.66
C ILE A 159 14.00 9.88 1.61
N PHE A 160 14.79 9.80 2.69
CA PHE A 160 16.06 10.55 2.80
C PHE A 160 17.26 9.82 2.17
N PHE A 161 17.21 8.49 2.08
CA PHE A 161 18.30 7.66 1.56
C PHE A 161 17.81 6.75 0.42
N PRO A 162 17.65 7.28 -0.81
CA PRO A 162 17.20 6.51 -1.98
C PRO A 162 18.00 5.23 -2.21
N THR A 163 19.31 5.31 -2.00
CA THR A 163 20.25 4.18 -2.18
C THR A 163 19.85 2.94 -1.36
N LEU A 164 19.12 3.12 -0.26
CA LEU A 164 18.70 2.01 0.59
C LEU A 164 17.67 1.12 -0.12
N SER A 165 16.82 1.70 -0.97
CA SER A 165 15.82 0.98 -1.77
C SER A 165 16.39 0.40 -3.07
N THR A 166 17.39 1.05 -3.65
CA THR A 166 17.95 0.66 -4.96
C THR A 166 19.20 -0.20 -4.85
N PHE A 167 19.85 -0.27 -3.67
CA PHE A 167 21.11 -1.01 -3.48
C PHE A 167 21.08 -2.47 -3.96
N ILE A 168 20.03 -3.21 -3.60
CA ILE A 168 19.92 -4.62 -3.98
C ILE A 168 19.63 -4.77 -5.49
N PRO A 169 18.64 -4.07 -6.06
CA PRO A 169 18.41 -4.07 -7.49
C PRO A 169 19.64 -3.67 -8.31
N ASP A 170 20.32 -2.58 -7.94
CA ASP A 170 21.52 -2.10 -8.62
C ASP A 170 22.64 -3.16 -8.61
N ALA A 171 22.85 -3.83 -7.47
CA ALA A 171 23.84 -4.90 -7.34
C ALA A 171 23.50 -6.17 -8.14
N MET A 172 22.23 -6.38 -8.48
CA MET A 172 21.79 -7.55 -9.28
C MET A 172 21.87 -7.32 -10.78
N PHE A 173 21.82 -6.08 -11.25
CA PHE A 173 21.76 -5.71 -12.66
C PHE A 173 23.04 -5.01 -13.18
N THR A 174 24.04 -4.83 -12.31
CA THR A 174 25.37 -4.38 -12.68
C THR A 174 26.28 -5.58 -12.92
#